data_ba730f069326844c54a1a8abdbc655ef
#
_entry.id   ba730f069326844c54a1a8abdbc655ef
#
_cell.length_a   1.000
_cell.length_b   1.000
_cell.length_c   1.000
_cell.angle_alpha   90.00
_cell.angle_beta   90.00
_cell.angle_gamma   90.00
#
_symmetry.space_group_name_H-M   'P 1'
#
loop_
_entity.id
_entity.type
_entity.pdbx_description
1 polymer ?
#
loop_
_entity_poly.entity_id
_entity_poly.type
_entity_poly.pdbx_seq_one_letter_code
_entity_poly.pdbx_strand_id
1 'polypeptide(L)'
;MKLARVGAALAVASIVVAACSGSATPAPSAAAPASAAAPASAAPASAAAGNIAVKIGIELPMTGGEAPNGVPTANGVALAIAKIQVPGFTVTINQQDDAVNGVHNPQQGAKNIQTLANDPSVIGIVGPYNSSVAQAEIPVSNAAGLMQCSPANTNPGLTKPWGGADPLSLRPTNPTKIAYVRVASTDDLQGAAGADIAFNVAKATTAYVADDTQTYGKGLSDVFATQFAALGGKVLKRDGIPGSTTDFTSYVTTVKGLAPQYVFYGGVTTSGIGLFRLQMAQQGIASIPLGGGDGISDGSAATKSSFLQIAGAAGDANTYSTVAATHDIPNAAQFAADYKAKFNTDPGSYSAAGYACAQVYLQALAKVGAGITDPAALREAVRAYVATPANTYDTALGTFSFDANGDTSQHIISYYAYDPTTKAWKFLKQRDFTAEPLK
;
A
#
# COMPACT_ATOMS: atom_id res chain seq x y z
N MET A 1 -37.32 -35.44 -25.39
CA MET A 1 -37.05 -36.23 -26.63
C MET A 1 -35.56 -36.39 -26.78
N LYS A 2 -35.17 -37.69 -26.76
CA LYS A 2 -33.98 -38.35 -27.33
C LYS A 2 -32.57 -37.86 -27.00
N LEU A 3 -32.00 -38.69 -26.13
CA LEU A 3 -30.62 -39.18 -26.03
C LEU A 3 -29.93 -39.46 -27.38
N ALA A 4 -28.61 -39.25 -27.42
CA ALA A 4 -27.67 -40.11 -28.11
C ALA A 4 -26.31 -40.13 -27.41
N ARG A 5 -25.96 -41.31 -26.88
CA ARG A 5 -24.62 -41.74 -26.44
C ARG A 5 -23.91 -42.39 -27.62
N VAL A 6 -22.57 -42.19 -27.75
CA VAL A 6 -21.59 -43.14 -28.38
C VAL A 6 -20.26 -42.71 -27.72
N GLY A 7 -19.39 -43.51 -27.15
CA GLY A 7 -19.14 -44.91 -27.02
C GLY A 7 -17.86 -45.37 -27.72
N ALA A 8 -16.79 -45.74 -26.92
CA ALA A 8 -15.65 -46.61 -27.21
C ALA A 8 -14.53 -46.08 -28.14
N ALA A 9 -13.25 -46.45 -28.04
CA ALA A 9 -12.61 -47.68 -27.57
C ALA A 9 -11.12 -47.49 -27.24
N LEU A 10 -10.63 -48.35 -26.37
CA LEU A 10 -9.23 -48.62 -26.03
C LEU A 10 -8.45 -49.20 -27.23
N ALA A 11 -7.13 -48.93 -27.28
CA ALA A 11 -6.16 -49.80 -27.91
C ALA A 11 -4.88 -49.88 -27.06
N VAL A 12 -4.66 -51.07 -26.54
CA VAL A 12 -3.45 -51.57 -25.88
C VAL A 12 -2.52 -52.11 -26.97
N ALA A 13 -1.25 -51.77 -26.94
CA ALA A 13 -0.23 -52.47 -27.71
C ALA A 13 0.97 -52.78 -26.80
N SER A 14 1.07 -54.07 -26.49
CA SER A 14 2.23 -54.72 -25.86
C SER A 14 3.23 -55.10 -26.94
N ILE A 15 4.52 -54.91 -26.74
CA ILE A 15 5.58 -55.57 -27.48
C ILE A 15 6.63 -56.16 -26.55
N VAL A 16 6.99 -57.42 -26.86
CA VAL A 16 7.68 -58.41 -26.11
C VAL A 16 9.21 -58.33 -26.29
N VAL A 17 9.87 -58.82 -25.24
CA VAL A 17 11.29 -59.11 -25.03
C VAL A 17 11.88 -60.02 -26.10
N ALA A 18 13.16 -59.83 -26.43
CA ALA A 18 14.03 -60.92 -26.90
C ALA A 18 15.43 -60.81 -26.28
N ALA A 19 15.79 -61.81 -25.52
CA ALA A 19 17.14 -62.06 -25.03
C ALA A 19 17.93 -62.85 -26.04
N CYS A 20 19.23 -62.66 -26.15
CA CYS A 20 20.16 -63.61 -26.65
C CYS A 20 21.48 -63.61 -25.88
N SER A 21 21.76 -64.80 -25.37
CA SER A 21 22.96 -65.24 -24.67
C SER A 21 24.13 -65.52 -25.61
N GLY A 22 25.33 -65.37 -25.14
CA GLY A 22 26.55 -65.87 -25.83
C GLY A 22 27.72 -65.99 -24.86
N SER A 23 28.15 -67.22 -24.67
CA SER A 23 29.17 -67.73 -23.72
C SER A 23 30.61 -67.68 -24.23
N ALA A 24 31.52 -67.82 -23.27
CA ALA A 24 32.77 -68.54 -23.18
C ALA A 24 34.12 -67.79 -23.17
N THR A 25 34.78 -67.90 -22.10
CA THR A 25 35.94 -68.58 -21.48
C THR A 25 37.36 -68.37 -22.08
N PRO A 26 38.47 -68.68 -21.37
CA PRO A 26 39.08 -67.97 -20.19
C PRO A 26 40.59 -67.64 -20.38
N ALA A 27 41.11 -66.85 -19.46
CA ALA A 27 42.47 -66.65 -18.90
C ALA A 27 43.74 -66.85 -19.73
N PRO A 28 44.89 -66.15 -19.36
CA PRO A 28 45.59 -66.49 -18.16
C PRO A 28 46.16 -65.35 -17.32
N SER A 29 46.46 -65.71 -16.09
CA SER A 29 47.12 -65.03 -15.01
C SER A 29 48.50 -64.44 -15.38
N ALA A 30 48.79 -63.20 -14.90
CA ALA A 30 50.15 -62.77 -14.53
C ALA A 30 50.09 -61.54 -13.58
N ALA A 31 50.82 -61.65 -12.47
CA ALA A 31 51.56 -60.71 -11.67
C ALA A 31 50.87 -59.44 -11.14
N ALA A 32 50.80 -59.38 -9.82
CA ALA A 32 50.63 -58.13 -9.07
C ALA A 32 51.84 -57.20 -9.18
N PRO A 33 51.63 -55.89 -9.20
CA PRO A 33 52.43 -55.00 -8.40
C PRO A 33 51.64 -53.89 -7.66
N ALA A 34 52.18 -53.57 -6.53
CA ALA A 34 52.20 -52.28 -5.81
C ALA A 34 50.82 -51.57 -5.54
N SER A 35 50.51 -51.56 -4.26
CA SER A 35 49.60 -50.67 -3.59
C SER A 35 49.76 -49.22 -4.06
N ALA A 36 48.75 -48.71 -4.79
CA ALA A 36 48.58 -47.28 -5.02
C ALA A 36 47.53 -46.78 -4.02
N ALA A 37 47.87 -45.62 -3.36
CA ALA A 37 47.03 -44.95 -2.39
C ALA A 37 45.64 -44.70 -2.97
N ALA A 38 44.58 -44.93 -2.16
CA ALA A 38 43.23 -44.63 -2.50
C ALA A 38 43.05 -43.13 -2.75
N PRO A 39 42.39 -42.70 -3.83
CA PRO A 39 42.01 -41.29 -3.99
C PRO A 39 41.04 -40.89 -2.85
N ALA A 40 41.38 -39.78 -2.19
CA ALA A 40 40.49 -39.17 -1.21
C ALA A 40 39.09 -39.02 -1.83
N SER A 41 38.09 -39.60 -1.14
CA SER A 41 36.69 -39.43 -1.48
C SER A 41 36.40 -37.93 -1.49
N ALA A 42 36.23 -37.33 -2.67
CA ALA A 42 35.67 -35.98 -2.78
C ALA A 42 34.28 -36.01 -2.10
N ALA A 43 34.11 -35.17 -1.08
CA ALA A 43 32.81 -34.94 -0.50
C ALA A 43 31.83 -34.60 -1.64
N PRO A 44 30.60 -35.15 -1.63
CA PRO A 44 29.65 -34.80 -2.65
C PRO A 44 29.47 -33.30 -2.67
N ALA A 45 29.71 -32.67 -3.82
CA ALA A 45 29.38 -31.28 -4.03
C ALA A 45 27.88 -31.13 -3.66
N SER A 46 27.61 -30.36 -2.64
CA SER A 46 26.23 -30.00 -2.27
C SER A 46 25.58 -29.51 -3.54
N ALA A 47 24.60 -30.23 -4.04
CA ALA A 47 23.78 -29.76 -5.15
C ALA A 47 23.25 -28.39 -4.74
N ALA A 48 23.49 -27.39 -5.56
CA ALA A 48 22.96 -26.05 -5.31
C ALA A 48 21.45 -26.21 -5.09
N ALA A 49 20.99 -26.01 -3.85
CA ALA A 49 19.58 -26.04 -3.53
C ALA A 49 18.90 -25.02 -4.44
N GLY A 50 17.91 -25.46 -5.21
CA GLY A 50 17.14 -24.57 -6.06
C GLY A 50 16.52 -23.44 -5.21
N ASN A 51 16.34 -22.26 -5.82
CA ASN A 51 15.73 -21.14 -5.11
C ASN A 51 14.36 -21.51 -4.54
N ILE A 52 14.10 -21.09 -3.28
CA ILE A 52 12.79 -21.22 -2.64
C ILE A 52 11.85 -20.19 -3.27
N ALA A 53 10.73 -20.64 -3.81
CA ALA A 53 9.71 -19.78 -4.40
C ALA A 53 8.84 -19.16 -3.27
N VAL A 54 8.80 -17.83 -3.21
CA VAL A 54 7.97 -17.08 -2.27
C VAL A 54 7.19 -15.99 -3.01
N LYS A 55 6.13 -15.48 -2.36
CA LYS A 55 5.32 -14.39 -2.90
C LYS A 55 5.22 -13.23 -1.92
N ILE A 56 5.20 -12.02 -2.47
CA ILE A 56 4.67 -10.84 -1.78
C ILE A 56 3.24 -10.66 -2.26
N GLY A 57 2.28 -10.62 -1.34
CA GLY A 57 0.90 -10.27 -1.63
C GLY A 57 0.81 -8.77 -1.95
N ILE A 58 -0.07 -8.40 -2.87
CA ILE A 58 -0.52 -7.01 -3.06
C ILE A 58 -2.01 -7.00 -2.81
N GLU A 59 -2.46 -6.10 -1.95
CA GLU A 59 -3.86 -5.89 -1.63
C GLU A 59 -4.14 -4.38 -1.66
N LEU A 60 -4.75 -3.89 -2.75
CA LEU A 60 -4.93 -2.47 -3.06
C LEU A 60 -6.19 -2.30 -3.95
N PRO A 61 -6.82 -1.10 -3.99
CA PRO A 61 -7.93 -0.82 -4.90
C PRO A 61 -7.40 -0.60 -6.33
N MET A 62 -7.50 -1.63 -7.18
CA MET A 62 -6.86 -1.68 -8.50
C MET A 62 -7.80 -1.33 -9.65
N THR A 63 -9.12 -1.24 -9.40
CA THR A 63 -10.11 -0.99 -10.44
C THR A 63 -11.01 0.19 -10.11
N GLY A 64 -11.66 0.75 -11.16
CA GLY A 64 -12.64 1.83 -11.04
C GLY A 64 -12.06 3.17 -10.64
N GLY A 65 -12.74 3.86 -9.73
CA GLY A 65 -12.40 5.23 -9.32
C GLY A 65 -11.13 5.34 -8.48
N GLU A 66 -10.67 4.25 -7.86
CA GLU A 66 -9.46 4.25 -7.02
C GLU A 66 -8.23 3.68 -7.72
N ALA A 67 -8.38 3.15 -8.92
CA ALA A 67 -7.26 2.69 -9.74
C ALA A 67 -6.13 3.74 -9.93
N PRO A 68 -6.41 5.06 -10.01
CA PRO A 68 -5.37 6.09 -10.06
C PRO A 68 -4.38 6.07 -8.88
N ASN A 69 -4.78 5.55 -7.74
CA ASN A 69 -3.95 5.38 -6.55
C ASN A 69 -3.38 3.95 -6.43
N GLY A 70 -4.24 2.94 -6.56
CA GLY A 70 -3.86 1.55 -6.34
C GLY A 70 -2.86 1.03 -7.38
N VAL A 71 -3.12 1.26 -8.67
CA VAL A 71 -2.26 0.77 -9.76
C VAL A 71 -0.83 1.33 -9.69
N PRO A 72 -0.61 2.66 -9.55
CA PRO A 72 0.75 3.17 -9.43
C PRO A 72 1.49 2.67 -8.19
N THR A 73 0.78 2.42 -7.09
CA THR A 73 1.35 1.87 -5.86
C THR A 73 1.80 0.42 -6.06
N ALA A 74 0.95 -0.44 -6.67
CA ALA A 74 1.28 -1.82 -7.03
C ALA A 74 2.45 -1.91 -8.01
N ASN A 75 2.53 -0.99 -8.96
CA ASN A 75 3.67 -0.87 -9.87
C ASN A 75 4.98 -0.60 -9.11
N GLY A 76 4.94 0.19 -8.05
CA GLY A 76 6.08 0.39 -7.16
C GLY A 76 6.57 -0.94 -6.57
N VAL A 77 5.67 -1.77 -6.06
CA VAL A 77 6.00 -3.12 -5.55
C VAL A 77 6.63 -3.99 -6.65
N ALA A 78 6.04 -4.01 -7.83
CA ALA A 78 6.52 -4.79 -8.95
C ALA A 78 7.90 -4.31 -9.46
N LEU A 79 8.19 -3.02 -9.34
CA LEU A 79 9.51 -2.47 -9.65
C LEU A 79 10.58 -2.93 -8.64
N ALA A 80 10.26 -2.92 -7.35
CA ALA A 80 11.18 -3.38 -6.30
C ALA A 80 11.56 -4.85 -6.49
N ILE A 81 10.58 -5.72 -6.70
CA ILE A 81 10.79 -7.16 -6.92
C ILE A 81 11.60 -7.40 -8.19
N ALA A 82 11.41 -6.61 -9.25
CA ALA A 82 12.18 -6.74 -10.49
C ALA A 82 13.64 -6.32 -10.34
N LYS A 83 13.93 -5.36 -9.45
CA LYS A 83 15.28 -4.77 -9.28
C LYS A 83 16.10 -5.43 -8.19
N ILE A 84 15.46 -5.97 -7.15
CA ILE A 84 16.13 -6.47 -5.95
C ILE A 84 16.04 -8.00 -5.93
N GLN A 85 17.20 -8.64 -6.04
CA GLN A 85 17.29 -10.10 -5.94
C GLN A 85 17.68 -10.49 -4.51
N VAL A 86 17.04 -11.51 -3.96
CA VAL A 86 17.38 -12.10 -2.67
C VAL A 86 18.00 -13.48 -2.94
N PRO A 87 19.31 -13.69 -2.63
CA PRO A 87 19.96 -14.96 -2.88
C PRO A 87 19.23 -16.14 -2.20
N GLY A 88 19.03 -17.21 -2.95
CA GLY A 88 18.32 -18.42 -2.49
C GLY A 88 16.81 -18.33 -2.61
N PHE A 89 16.25 -17.23 -3.10
CA PHE A 89 14.80 -17.05 -3.25
C PHE A 89 14.41 -16.58 -4.66
N THR A 90 13.27 -17.04 -5.11
CA THR A 90 12.56 -16.49 -6.28
C THR A 90 11.29 -15.81 -5.77
N VAL A 91 11.26 -14.49 -5.84
CA VAL A 91 10.14 -13.69 -5.33
C VAL A 91 9.20 -13.32 -6.47
N THR A 92 7.91 -13.61 -6.29
CA THR A 92 6.83 -13.26 -7.23
C THR A 92 5.70 -12.53 -6.52
N ILE A 93 4.67 -12.12 -7.25
CA ILE A 93 3.52 -11.37 -6.73
C ILE A 93 2.27 -12.25 -6.74
N ASN A 94 1.45 -12.13 -5.67
CA ASN A 94 0.05 -12.56 -5.64
C ASN A 94 -0.80 -11.31 -5.41
N GLN A 95 -1.49 -10.84 -6.46
CA GLN A 95 -2.21 -9.57 -6.44
C GLN A 95 -3.71 -9.78 -6.25
N GLN A 96 -4.28 -8.98 -5.35
CA GLN A 96 -5.71 -8.91 -5.05
C GLN A 96 -6.19 -7.47 -5.21
N ASP A 97 -7.48 -7.30 -5.51
CA ASP A 97 -8.16 -6.02 -5.67
C ASP A 97 -9.30 -5.93 -4.65
N ASP A 98 -9.31 -4.92 -3.81
CA ASP A 98 -10.38 -4.69 -2.83
C ASP A 98 -11.53 -3.84 -3.39
N ALA A 99 -11.40 -3.30 -4.60
CA ALA A 99 -12.44 -2.47 -5.18
C ALA A 99 -13.65 -3.30 -5.63
N VAL A 100 -14.82 -2.92 -5.16
CA VAL A 100 -16.12 -3.43 -5.60
C VAL A 100 -16.90 -2.29 -6.23
N ASN A 101 -17.33 -2.45 -7.47
CA ASN A 101 -17.99 -1.40 -8.24
C ASN A 101 -17.14 -0.10 -8.34
N GLY A 102 -15.82 -0.25 -8.32
CA GLY A 102 -14.88 0.87 -8.48
C GLY A 102 -14.57 1.65 -7.21
N VAL A 103 -15.02 1.20 -6.05
CA VAL A 103 -14.77 1.79 -4.74
C VAL A 103 -14.18 0.73 -3.81
N HIS A 104 -13.21 1.10 -2.98
CA HIS A 104 -12.63 0.21 -1.97
C HIS A 104 -13.71 -0.42 -1.08
N ASN A 105 -13.55 -1.68 -0.73
CA ASN A 105 -14.53 -2.42 0.04
C ASN A 105 -13.87 -3.23 1.17
N PRO A 106 -14.15 -2.89 2.45
CA PRO A 106 -13.56 -3.56 3.60
C PRO A 106 -13.82 -5.07 3.66
N GLN A 107 -15.00 -5.53 3.24
CA GLN A 107 -15.37 -6.94 3.24
C GLN A 107 -14.63 -7.71 2.13
N GLN A 108 -14.42 -7.07 0.98
CA GLN A 108 -13.60 -7.66 -0.09
C GLN A 108 -12.13 -7.75 0.34
N GLY A 109 -11.58 -6.69 0.95
CA GLY A 109 -10.23 -6.69 1.51
C GLY A 109 -10.02 -7.83 2.51
N ALA A 110 -10.92 -7.99 3.49
CA ALA A 110 -10.84 -9.10 4.44
C ALA A 110 -10.84 -10.48 3.76
N LYS A 111 -11.61 -10.68 2.68
CA LYS A 111 -11.60 -11.92 1.88
C LYS A 111 -10.28 -12.10 1.12
N ASN A 112 -9.73 -11.02 0.60
CA ASN A 112 -8.45 -11.02 -0.10
C ASN A 112 -7.32 -11.43 0.86
N ILE A 113 -7.31 -10.89 2.09
CA ILE A 113 -6.34 -11.31 3.11
C ILE A 113 -6.49 -12.79 3.44
N GLN A 114 -7.72 -13.29 3.58
CA GLN A 114 -7.94 -14.73 3.80
C GLN A 114 -7.37 -15.57 2.64
N THR A 115 -7.56 -15.11 1.39
CA THR A 115 -7.01 -15.77 0.20
C THR A 115 -5.49 -15.78 0.22
N LEU A 116 -4.86 -14.64 0.53
CA LEU A 116 -3.40 -14.51 0.63
C LEU A 116 -2.84 -15.34 1.80
N ALA A 117 -3.53 -15.40 2.93
CA ALA A 117 -3.13 -16.18 4.09
C ALA A 117 -3.16 -17.70 3.83
N ASN A 118 -4.10 -18.16 3.00
CA ASN A 118 -4.21 -19.57 2.61
C ASN A 118 -3.14 -20.01 1.59
N ASP A 119 -2.43 -19.09 0.97
CA ASP A 119 -1.27 -19.39 0.13
C ASP A 119 -0.01 -19.42 1.01
N PRO A 120 0.56 -20.60 1.32
CA PRO A 120 1.69 -20.70 2.23
C PRO A 120 2.96 -20.03 1.72
N SER A 121 3.06 -19.79 0.41
CA SER A 121 4.21 -19.10 -0.19
C SER A 121 4.19 -17.58 0.01
N VAL A 122 3.07 -16.98 0.45
CA VAL A 122 2.97 -15.53 0.74
C VAL A 122 3.65 -15.24 2.07
N ILE A 123 4.73 -14.45 2.03
CA ILE A 123 5.54 -14.11 3.21
C ILE A 123 5.16 -12.76 3.85
N GLY A 124 4.43 -11.92 3.14
CA GLY A 124 3.96 -10.61 3.59
C GLY A 124 3.09 -9.96 2.52
N ILE A 125 2.37 -8.90 2.89
CA ILE A 125 1.41 -8.19 2.04
C ILE A 125 1.76 -6.71 1.98
N VAL A 126 1.81 -6.12 0.80
CA VAL A 126 1.80 -4.67 0.61
C VAL A 126 0.36 -4.22 0.42
N GLY A 127 -0.12 -3.45 1.35
CA GLY A 127 -1.51 -3.01 1.48
C GLY A 127 -1.96 -3.01 2.94
N PRO A 128 -3.24 -2.61 3.16
CA PRO A 128 -4.15 -1.99 2.22
C PRO A 128 -3.88 -0.50 1.98
N TYR A 129 -4.66 0.11 1.07
CA TYR A 129 -4.58 1.55 0.80
C TYR A 129 -5.48 2.35 1.74
N ASN A 130 -6.73 1.93 1.94
CA ASN A 130 -7.75 2.67 2.67
C ASN A 130 -7.83 2.23 4.15
N SER A 131 -7.98 3.19 5.08
CA SER A 131 -7.99 2.90 6.52
C SER A 131 -9.21 2.08 6.98
N SER A 132 -10.36 2.24 6.31
CA SER A 132 -11.55 1.41 6.56
C SER A 132 -11.35 -0.05 6.14
N VAL A 133 -10.57 -0.29 5.08
CA VAL A 133 -10.18 -1.62 4.62
C VAL A 133 -9.21 -2.24 5.63
N ALA A 134 -8.19 -1.50 6.08
CA ALA A 134 -7.26 -1.94 7.12
C ALA A 134 -7.97 -2.40 8.39
N GLN A 135 -9.01 -1.68 8.81
CA GLN A 135 -9.81 -2.04 9.98
C GLN A 135 -10.44 -3.45 9.87
N ALA A 136 -10.85 -3.85 8.67
CA ALA A 136 -11.41 -5.18 8.43
C ALA A 136 -10.32 -6.26 8.22
N GLU A 137 -9.16 -5.88 7.71
CA GLU A 137 -8.09 -6.81 7.35
C GLU A 137 -7.16 -7.18 8.50
N ILE A 138 -6.81 -6.20 9.35
CA ILE A 138 -5.84 -6.42 10.44
C ILE A 138 -6.24 -7.61 11.33
N PRO A 139 -7.51 -7.81 11.73
CA PRO A 139 -7.90 -9.00 12.51
C PRO A 139 -7.62 -10.31 11.79
N VAL A 140 -7.82 -10.36 10.46
CA VAL A 140 -7.59 -11.57 9.65
C VAL A 140 -6.09 -11.86 9.54
N SER A 141 -5.28 -10.85 9.23
CA SER A 141 -3.83 -11.00 9.12
C SER A 141 -3.17 -11.30 10.48
N ASN A 142 -3.67 -10.70 11.57
CA ASN A 142 -3.22 -11.02 12.93
C ASN A 142 -3.47 -12.48 13.29
N ALA A 143 -4.67 -13.00 12.98
CA ALA A 143 -5.01 -14.40 13.21
C ALA A 143 -4.13 -15.36 12.39
N ALA A 144 -3.81 -14.98 11.15
CA ALA A 144 -2.99 -15.77 10.24
C ALA A 144 -1.47 -15.63 10.47
N GLY A 145 -1.03 -14.70 11.32
CA GLY A 145 0.39 -14.37 11.48
C GLY A 145 1.04 -13.84 10.20
N LEU A 146 0.27 -13.18 9.33
CA LEU A 146 0.74 -12.64 8.06
C LEU A 146 0.91 -11.12 8.15
N MET A 147 2.14 -10.62 7.95
CA MET A 147 2.46 -9.20 8.04
C MET A 147 1.87 -8.42 6.88
N GLN A 148 1.19 -7.32 7.18
CA GLN A 148 0.82 -6.26 6.25
C GLN A 148 1.77 -5.07 6.39
N CYS A 149 2.22 -4.50 5.29
CA CYS A 149 2.90 -3.20 5.23
C CYS A 149 2.04 -2.25 4.38
N SER A 150 1.33 -1.34 5.05
CA SER A 150 0.53 -0.36 4.32
C SER A 150 1.39 0.77 3.76
N PRO A 151 1.27 1.04 2.46
CA PRO A 151 1.94 2.19 1.85
C PRO A 151 1.24 3.53 2.16
N ALA A 152 -0.06 3.51 2.54
CA ALA A 152 -0.91 4.70 2.48
C ALA A 152 -1.90 4.88 3.64
N ASN A 153 -2.09 3.92 4.54
CA ASN A 153 -3.02 4.11 5.65
C ASN A 153 -2.51 5.14 6.64
N THR A 154 -3.36 6.08 6.99
CA THR A 154 -2.98 7.23 7.82
C THR A 154 -3.75 7.35 9.13
N ASN A 155 -4.91 6.66 9.30
CA ASN A 155 -5.66 6.78 10.54
C ASN A 155 -4.87 6.27 11.75
N PRO A 156 -4.65 7.10 12.80
CA PRO A 156 -3.86 6.70 13.97
C PRO A 156 -4.48 5.54 14.76
N GLY A 157 -5.81 5.42 14.76
CA GLY A 157 -6.54 4.39 15.50
C GLY A 157 -6.28 2.96 15.04
N LEU A 158 -5.60 2.76 13.92
CA LEU A 158 -5.18 1.43 13.44
C LEU A 158 -4.04 0.85 14.28
N THR A 159 -3.23 1.67 14.92
CA THR A 159 -1.99 1.26 15.59
C THR A 159 -1.89 1.74 17.04
N LYS A 160 -2.50 2.87 17.38
CA LYS A 160 -2.47 3.46 18.72
C LYS A 160 -3.87 3.90 19.17
N PRO A 161 -4.14 4.02 20.50
CA PRO A 161 -5.42 4.57 20.97
C PRO A 161 -5.63 5.98 20.42
N TRP A 162 -6.75 6.18 19.72
CA TRP A 162 -7.06 7.44 19.05
C TRP A 162 -8.56 7.59 18.80
N GLY A 163 -9.14 8.76 19.17
CA GLY A 163 -10.53 9.08 18.86
C GLY A 163 -11.56 8.03 19.34
N GLY A 164 -11.26 7.34 20.42
CA GLY A 164 -12.07 6.23 20.96
C GLY A 164 -11.78 4.87 20.35
N ALA A 165 -10.89 4.77 19.36
CA ALA A 165 -10.43 3.49 18.82
C ALA A 165 -9.43 2.82 19.78
N ASP A 166 -9.59 1.51 19.97
CA ASP A 166 -8.62 0.65 20.65
C ASP A 166 -7.99 -0.31 19.63
N PRO A 167 -6.70 -0.14 19.30
CA PRO A 167 -6.02 -0.99 18.32
C PRO A 167 -5.89 -2.44 18.78
N LEU A 168 -6.05 -2.75 20.08
CA LEU A 168 -6.11 -4.14 20.56
C LEU A 168 -7.35 -4.86 20.04
N SER A 169 -8.45 -4.14 19.79
CA SER A 169 -9.64 -4.72 19.18
C SER A 169 -9.38 -5.26 17.75
N LEU A 170 -8.35 -4.77 17.08
CA LEU A 170 -7.90 -5.24 15.77
C LEU A 170 -6.94 -6.45 15.86
N ARG A 171 -6.56 -6.86 17.07
CA ARG A 171 -5.66 -8.02 17.33
C ARG A 171 -6.29 -9.04 18.28
N PRO A 172 -7.53 -9.48 18.01
CA PRO A 172 -8.29 -10.29 18.97
C PRO A 172 -7.69 -11.68 19.19
N THR A 173 -7.05 -12.27 18.19
CA THR A 173 -6.47 -13.62 18.26
C THR A 173 -5.07 -13.60 18.87
N ASN A 174 -4.24 -12.64 18.50
CA ASN A 174 -2.85 -12.52 18.97
C ASN A 174 -2.54 -11.09 19.42
N PRO A 175 -3.02 -10.66 20.62
CA PRO A 175 -2.93 -9.26 21.06
C PRO A 175 -1.49 -8.70 21.12
N THR A 176 -0.52 -9.57 21.39
CA THR A 176 0.91 -9.21 21.51
C THR A 176 1.69 -9.30 20.20
N LYS A 177 1.10 -9.89 19.15
CA LYS A 177 1.76 -10.03 17.85
C LYS A 177 1.39 -8.87 16.92
N ILE A 178 2.38 -8.08 16.54
CA ILE A 178 2.24 -7.10 15.47
C ILE A 178 2.22 -7.83 14.13
N ALA A 179 1.15 -7.65 13.37
CA ALA A 179 0.97 -8.16 12.01
C ALA A 179 0.61 -7.05 11.01
N TYR A 180 0.81 -5.80 11.40
CA TYR A 180 0.55 -4.62 10.60
C TYR A 180 1.58 -3.55 10.90
N VAL A 181 2.18 -2.99 9.85
CA VAL A 181 3.05 -1.82 9.87
C VAL A 181 2.67 -0.87 8.74
N ARG A 182 3.11 0.38 8.80
CA ARG A 182 2.89 1.34 7.71
C ARG A 182 4.10 2.26 7.50
N VAL A 183 4.33 2.64 6.26
CA VAL A 183 5.38 3.60 5.88
C VAL A 183 4.85 5.02 5.69
N ALA A 184 3.53 5.20 5.68
CA ALA A 184 2.89 6.52 5.66
C ALA A 184 2.85 7.14 7.06
N SER A 185 3.03 8.45 7.13
CA SER A 185 2.78 9.24 8.36
C SER A 185 1.29 9.23 8.73
N THR A 186 0.97 9.60 9.96
CA THR A 186 -0.40 9.48 10.48
C THR A 186 -1.20 10.78 10.40
N ASP A 187 -2.54 10.69 10.46
CA ASP A 187 -3.47 11.82 10.30
C ASP A 187 -3.38 12.87 11.40
N ASP A 188 -2.84 12.53 12.59
CA ASP A 188 -2.53 13.52 13.61
C ASP A 188 -1.53 14.57 13.11
N LEU A 189 -0.63 14.17 12.19
CA LEU A 189 0.29 15.08 11.50
C LEU A 189 -0.33 15.64 10.21
N GLN A 190 -1.03 14.81 9.44
CA GLN A 190 -1.60 15.22 8.16
C GLN A 190 -2.74 16.25 8.33
N GLY A 191 -3.64 16.05 9.28
CA GLY A 191 -4.70 17.00 9.59
C GLY A 191 -4.16 18.33 10.09
N ALA A 192 -3.06 18.29 10.88
CA ALA A 192 -2.37 19.49 11.32
C ALA A 192 -1.69 20.24 10.15
N ALA A 193 -1.10 19.52 9.20
CA ALA A 193 -0.57 20.12 7.97
C ALA A 193 -1.68 20.78 7.13
N GLY A 194 -2.86 20.14 7.05
CA GLY A 194 -4.04 20.74 6.43
C GLY A 194 -4.48 22.05 7.11
N ALA A 195 -4.47 22.08 8.44
CA ALA A 195 -4.78 23.29 9.21
C ALA A 195 -3.71 24.39 9.01
N ASP A 196 -2.43 24.02 8.91
CA ASP A 196 -1.34 24.94 8.57
C ASP A 196 -1.54 25.57 7.17
N ILE A 197 -1.96 24.76 6.18
CA ILE A 197 -2.32 25.29 4.86
C ILE A 197 -3.47 26.30 4.98
N ALA A 198 -4.56 25.93 5.65
CA ALA A 198 -5.73 26.80 5.77
C ALA A 198 -5.37 28.13 6.45
N PHE A 199 -4.68 28.08 7.59
CA PHE A 199 -4.40 29.26 8.41
C PHE A 199 -3.22 30.08 7.89
N ASN A 200 -2.10 29.44 7.57
CA ASN A 200 -0.86 30.12 7.25
C ASN A 200 -0.62 30.34 5.75
N VAL A 201 -1.16 29.48 4.86
CA VAL A 201 -1.00 29.61 3.41
C VAL A 201 -2.21 30.33 2.82
N ALA A 202 -3.42 29.81 3.03
CA ALA A 202 -4.65 30.42 2.52
C ALA A 202 -5.12 31.63 3.34
N LYS A 203 -4.50 31.88 4.52
CA LYS A 203 -4.83 33.02 5.42
C LYS A 203 -6.28 33.02 5.92
N ALA A 204 -6.88 31.85 6.03
CA ALA A 204 -8.25 31.69 6.50
C ALA A 204 -8.30 31.72 8.04
N THR A 205 -9.29 32.41 8.59
CA THR A 205 -9.61 32.42 10.02
C THR A 205 -10.95 31.76 10.33
N THR A 206 -11.73 31.39 9.28
CA THR A 206 -12.99 30.65 9.42
C THR A 206 -13.01 29.50 8.44
N ALA A 207 -13.51 28.34 8.87
CA ALA A 207 -13.63 27.16 8.04
C ALA A 207 -15.00 26.48 8.19
N TYR A 208 -15.48 25.90 7.08
CA TYR A 208 -16.45 24.81 7.07
C TYR A 208 -15.68 23.50 6.95
N VAL A 209 -16.01 22.51 7.76
CA VAL A 209 -15.34 21.21 7.77
C VAL A 209 -16.35 20.13 7.44
N ALA A 210 -16.01 19.26 6.50
CA ALA A 210 -16.78 18.07 6.17
C ALA A 210 -15.90 16.81 6.22
N ASP A 211 -16.54 15.65 6.34
CA ASP A 211 -15.93 14.34 6.15
C ASP A 211 -16.89 13.35 5.47
N ASP A 212 -16.33 12.26 4.93
CA ASP A 212 -17.09 11.20 4.25
C ASP A 212 -17.66 10.14 5.20
N THR A 213 -17.61 10.37 6.49
CA THR A 213 -18.02 9.45 7.57
C THR A 213 -17.21 8.16 7.68
N GLN A 214 -16.19 7.98 6.85
CA GLN A 214 -15.32 6.82 6.89
C GLN A 214 -14.15 7.03 7.86
N THR A 215 -13.48 5.93 8.22
CA THR A 215 -12.39 5.91 9.21
C THR A 215 -11.31 6.94 8.93
N TYR A 216 -10.86 7.05 7.66
CA TYR A 216 -9.85 8.02 7.25
C TYR A 216 -10.39 9.45 7.29
N GLY A 217 -11.41 9.75 6.48
CA GLY A 217 -11.87 11.13 6.28
C GLY A 217 -12.38 11.79 7.55
N LYS A 218 -13.11 11.02 8.40
CA LYS A 218 -13.56 11.51 9.70
C LYS A 218 -12.38 11.82 10.62
N GLY A 219 -11.41 10.91 10.76
CA GLY A 219 -10.24 11.08 11.62
C GLY A 219 -9.41 12.29 11.21
N LEU A 220 -9.11 12.42 9.92
CA LEU A 220 -8.37 13.54 9.35
C LEU A 220 -9.06 14.88 9.63
N SER A 221 -10.38 14.95 9.42
CA SER A 221 -11.16 16.16 9.65
C SER A 221 -11.28 16.55 11.13
N ASP A 222 -11.30 15.58 12.04
CA ASP A 222 -11.29 15.83 13.48
C ASP A 222 -9.98 16.50 13.90
N VAL A 223 -8.85 16.03 13.38
CA VAL A 223 -7.53 16.65 13.63
C VAL A 223 -7.44 18.03 13.00
N PHE A 224 -7.86 18.17 11.73
CA PHE A 224 -7.90 19.50 11.10
C PHE A 224 -8.66 20.50 11.95
N ALA A 225 -9.88 20.17 12.38
CA ALA A 225 -10.73 21.07 13.15
C ALA A 225 -10.07 21.49 14.48
N THR A 226 -9.46 20.52 15.18
CA THR A 226 -8.76 20.76 16.45
C THR A 226 -7.56 21.67 16.26
N GLN A 227 -6.72 21.37 15.27
CA GLN A 227 -5.49 22.14 15.01
C GLN A 227 -5.80 23.54 14.42
N PHE A 228 -6.82 23.63 13.55
CA PHE A 228 -7.24 24.93 13.04
C PHE A 228 -7.71 25.87 14.15
N ALA A 229 -8.45 25.34 15.14
CA ALA A 229 -8.84 26.09 16.33
C ALA A 229 -7.63 26.46 17.21
N ALA A 230 -6.67 25.56 17.38
CA ALA A 230 -5.44 25.82 18.14
C ALA A 230 -4.59 26.95 17.51
N LEU A 231 -4.62 27.08 16.17
CA LEU A 231 -3.97 28.18 15.45
C LEU A 231 -4.74 29.52 15.55
N GLY A 232 -5.92 29.55 16.16
CA GLY A 232 -6.78 30.74 16.28
C GLY A 232 -7.89 30.82 15.23
N GLY A 233 -8.07 29.78 14.43
CA GLY A 233 -9.16 29.67 13.47
C GLY A 233 -10.48 29.27 14.14
N LYS A 234 -11.60 29.52 13.47
CA LYS A 234 -12.94 29.16 13.92
C LYS A 234 -13.60 28.21 12.92
N VAL A 235 -13.97 27.02 13.36
CA VAL A 235 -14.84 26.12 12.60
C VAL A 235 -16.29 26.61 12.75
N LEU A 236 -16.91 27.03 11.63
CA LEU A 236 -18.27 27.56 11.62
C LEU A 236 -19.30 26.42 11.67
N LYS A 237 -19.01 25.31 11.00
CA LYS A 237 -19.85 24.10 11.00
C LYS A 237 -19.02 22.88 10.68
N ARG A 238 -19.43 21.72 11.20
CA ARG A 238 -18.92 20.40 10.89
C ARG A 238 -20.05 19.51 10.41
N ASP A 239 -19.88 18.84 9.26
CA ASP A 239 -20.85 17.90 8.71
C ASP A 239 -20.17 16.56 8.35
N GLY A 240 -20.80 15.43 8.75
CA GLY A 240 -20.51 14.12 8.18
C GLY A 240 -21.39 13.90 6.95
N ILE A 241 -20.79 13.66 5.80
CA ILE A 241 -21.48 13.45 4.53
C ILE A 241 -21.23 12.00 4.08
N PRO A 242 -22.27 11.13 4.05
CA PRO A 242 -22.05 9.74 3.64
C PRO A 242 -21.32 9.64 2.31
N GLY A 243 -20.29 8.78 2.20
CA GLY A 243 -19.47 8.61 1.01
C GLY A 243 -20.24 8.12 -0.24
N SER A 244 -21.49 7.68 -0.09
CA SER A 244 -22.40 7.35 -1.19
C SER A 244 -23.20 8.56 -1.73
N THR A 245 -22.99 9.76 -1.19
CA THR A 245 -23.68 10.98 -1.60
C THR A 245 -23.26 11.38 -3.03
N THR A 246 -24.26 11.65 -3.88
CA THR A 246 -24.07 12.09 -5.28
C THR A 246 -24.60 13.49 -5.56
N ASP A 247 -25.40 14.05 -4.64
CA ASP A 247 -25.91 15.43 -4.70
C ASP A 247 -25.52 16.17 -3.42
N PHE A 248 -24.66 17.17 -3.58
CA PHE A 248 -24.13 17.99 -2.48
C PHE A 248 -24.80 19.37 -2.43
N THR A 249 -25.85 19.61 -3.20
CA THR A 249 -26.50 20.94 -3.32
C THR A 249 -26.86 21.55 -1.98
N SER A 250 -27.41 20.80 -1.04
CA SER A 250 -27.79 21.27 0.29
C SER A 250 -26.58 21.68 1.15
N TYR A 251 -25.52 20.88 1.09
CA TYR A 251 -24.26 21.16 1.81
C TYR A 251 -23.58 22.40 1.24
N VAL A 252 -23.47 22.48 -0.10
CA VAL A 252 -22.87 23.65 -0.79
C VAL A 252 -23.69 24.92 -0.54
N THR A 253 -25.03 24.83 -0.49
CA THR A 253 -25.90 25.95 -0.09
C THR A 253 -25.62 26.39 1.35
N THR A 254 -25.37 25.46 2.26
CA THR A 254 -24.95 25.76 3.64
C THR A 254 -23.59 26.48 3.64
N VAL A 255 -22.59 26.00 2.89
CA VAL A 255 -21.29 26.67 2.74
C VAL A 255 -21.46 28.10 2.24
N LYS A 256 -22.30 28.28 1.21
CA LYS A 256 -22.60 29.61 0.64
C LYS A 256 -23.22 30.56 1.67
N GLY A 257 -24.14 30.06 2.47
CA GLY A 257 -24.81 30.84 3.52
C GLY A 257 -23.89 31.23 4.69
N LEU A 258 -22.97 30.31 5.06
CA LEU A 258 -21.98 30.56 6.13
C LEU A 258 -20.82 31.45 5.66
N ALA A 259 -20.54 31.48 4.36
CA ALA A 259 -19.43 32.21 3.74
C ALA A 259 -18.08 32.00 4.47
N PRO A 260 -17.63 30.75 4.71
CA PRO A 260 -16.35 30.48 5.33
C PRO A 260 -15.21 30.97 4.42
N GLN A 261 -14.04 31.25 5.01
CA GLN A 261 -12.85 31.58 4.23
C GLN A 261 -12.11 30.34 3.71
N TYR A 262 -12.47 29.15 4.19
CA TYR A 262 -11.90 27.89 3.78
C TYR A 262 -12.90 26.75 3.93
N VAL A 263 -12.81 25.75 3.06
CA VAL A 263 -13.53 24.47 3.20
C VAL A 263 -12.48 23.39 3.36
N PHE A 264 -12.60 22.57 4.38
CA PHE A 264 -11.83 21.32 4.51
C PHE A 264 -12.75 20.14 4.38
N TYR A 265 -12.39 19.16 3.52
CA TYR A 265 -13.16 17.95 3.36
C TYR A 265 -12.24 16.72 3.46
N GLY A 266 -12.35 15.96 4.55
CA GLY A 266 -11.65 14.70 4.74
C GLY A 266 -12.39 13.55 4.06
N GLY A 267 -11.67 12.84 3.21
CA GLY A 267 -12.20 11.69 2.46
C GLY A 267 -11.40 11.44 1.19
N VAL A 268 -11.90 10.52 0.38
CA VAL A 268 -11.28 10.15 -0.90
C VAL A 268 -12.11 10.61 -2.09
N THR A 269 -11.53 10.65 -3.28
CA THR A 269 -12.22 11.10 -4.50
C THR A 269 -13.52 10.32 -4.75
N THR A 270 -13.51 9.01 -4.53
CA THR A 270 -14.69 8.15 -4.71
C THR A 270 -15.81 8.40 -3.70
N SER A 271 -15.53 9.09 -2.60
CA SER A 271 -16.54 9.58 -1.65
C SER A 271 -17.21 10.90 -2.09
N GLY A 272 -16.95 11.36 -3.32
CA GLY A 272 -17.64 12.48 -3.96
C GLY A 272 -17.04 13.86 -3.72
N ILE A 273 -15.84 14.00 -3.15
CA ILE A 273 -15.22 15.31 -2.88
C ILE A 273 -15.05 16.12 -4.17
N GLY A 274 -14.65 15.47 -5.27
CA GLY A 274 -14.52 16.14 -6.57
C GLY A 274 -15.84 16.71 -7.06
N LEU A 275 -16.95 15.98 -6.88
CA LEU A 275 -18.30 16.44 -7.22
C LEU A 275 -18.76 17.56 -6.28
N PHE A 276 -18.46 17.47 -4.98
CA PHE A 276 -18.72 18.56 -4.04
C PHE A 276 -18.02 19.85 -4.52
N ARG A 277 -16.75 19.77 -4.91
CA ARG A 277 -15.99 20.92 -5.43
C ARG A 277 -16.57 21.47 -6.74
N LEU A 278 -16.97 20.59 -7.65
CA LEU A 278 -17.66 20.98 -8.89
C LEU A 278 -18.94 21.74 -8.57
N GLN A 279 -19.76 21.27 -7.62
CA GLN A 279 -21.01 21.93 -7.24
C GLN A 279 -20.76 23.26 -6.53
N MET A 280 -19.66 23.43 -5.78
CA MET A 280 -19.24 24.74 -5.28
C MET A 280 -19.02 25.72 -6.45
N ALA A 281 -18.35 25.28 -7.52
CA ALA A 281 -18.15 26.12 -8.71
C ALA A 281 -19.47 26.46 -9.41
N GLN A 282 -20.36 25.49 -9.58
CA GLN A 282 -21.68 25.69 -10.16
C GLN A 282 -22.58 26.66 -9.39
N GLN A 283 -22.44 26.72 -8.05
CA GLN A 283 -23.13 27.68 -7.19
C GLN A 283 -22.41 29.02 -7.03
N GLY A 284 -21.30 29.25 -7.77
CA GLY A 284 -20.58 30.52 -7.82
C GLY A 284 -19.70 30.80 -6.61
N ILE A 285 -19.29 29.78 -5.85
CA ILE A 285 -18.43 29.90 -4.68
C ILE A 285 -17.07 29.19 -4.82
N ALA A 286 -16.60 28.99 -6.06
CA ALA A 286 -15.27 28.40 -6.33
C ALA A 286 -14.10 29.26 -5.81
N SER A 287 -14.34 30.56 -5.54
CA SER A 287 -13.34 31.45 -4.93
C SER A 287 -12.99 31.06 -3.49
N ILE A 288 -13.87 30.33 -2.78
CA ILE A 288 -13.57 29.80 -1.45
C ILE A 288 -12.58 28.64 -1.63
N PRO A 289 -11.37 28.70 -1.02
CA PRO A 289 -10.41 27.61 -1.10
C PRO A 289 -10.97 26.31 -0.52
N LEU A 290 -10.58 25.18 -1.12
CA LEU A 290 -10.86 23.84 -0.61
C LEU A 290 -9.56 23.11 -0.33
N GLY A 291 -9.46 22.44 0.81
CA GLY A 291 -8.38 21.53 1.14
C GLY A 291 -8.89 20.14 1.47
N GLY A 292 -8.05 19.16 1.20
CA GLY A 292 -8.22 17.78 1.61
C GLY A 292 -6.88 17.14 1.94
N GLY A 293 -6.92 15.85 2.27
CA GLY A 293 -5.71 15.05 2.46
C GLY A 293 -5.26 14.36 1.17
N ASP A 294 -4.48 13.32 1.32
CA ASP A 294 -3.94 12.51 0.22
C ASP A 294 -5.02 11.79 -0.60
N GLY A 295 -6.20 11.55 -0.02
CA GLY A 295 -7.32 10.93 -0.72
C GLY A 295 -7.82 11.67 -1.97
N ILE A 296 -7.39 12.92 -2.19
CA ILE A 296 -7.66 13.70 -3.41
C ILE A 296 -6.40 13.91 -4.27
N SER A 297 -5.24 13.43 -3.84
CA SER A 297 -3.96 13.55 -4.57
C SER A 297 -3.74 12.36 -5.51
N ASP A 298 -4.71 12.09 -6.37
CA ASP A 298 -4.86 10.87 -7.17
C ASP A 298 -4.56 11.06 -8.67
N GLY A 299 -3.79 12.07 -9.00
CA GLY A 299 -3.35 12.33 -10.37
C GLY A 299 -3.55 13.77 -10.81
N SER A 300 -3.62 13.98 -12.11
CA SER A 300 -3.83 15.29 -12.74
C SER A 300 -5.25 15.40 -13.32
N ALA A 301 -5.60 16.57 -13.85
CA ALA A 301 -6.87 16.76 -14.60
C ALA A 301 -6.99 15.87 -15.85
N ALA A 302 -5.89 15.30 -16.34
CA ALA A 302 -5.89 14.32 -17.44
C ALA A 302 -6.09 12.87 -16.95
N THR A 303 -5.96 12.61 -15.64
CA THR A 303 -6.13 11.28 -15.06
C THR A 303 -7.61 10.98 -14.90
N LYS A 304 -8.08 9.93 -15.59
CA LYS A 304 -9.49 9.51 -15.51
C LYS A 304 -9.90 9.22 -14.06
N SER A 305 -11.04 9.71 -13.67
CA SER A 305 -11.65 9.55 -12.34
C SER A 305 -10.87 10.21 -11.18
N SER A 306 -9.83 11.01 -11.47
CA SER A 306 -9.15 11.79 -10.44
C SER A 306 -10.01 12.93 -9.90
N PHE A 307 -9.69 13.41 -8.70
CA PHE A 307 -10.30 14.58 -8.10
C PHE A 307 -10.28 15.78 -9.06
N LEU A 308 -9.11 16.11 -9.63
CA LEU A 308 -8.95 17.25 -10.54
C LEU A 308 -9.78 17.11 -11.82
N GLN A 309 -9.90 15.89 -12.37
CA GLN A 309 -10.76 15.67 -13.51
C GLN A 309 -12.25 15.92 -13.19
N ILE A 310 -12.71 15.42 -12.03
CA ILE A 310 -14.12 15.49 -11.62
C ILE A 310 -14.49 16.92 -11.21
N ALA A 311 -13.65 17.61 -10.44
CA ALA A 311 -13.86 18.98 -10.03
C ALA A 311 -13.86 19.96 -11.22
N GLY A 312 -13.08 19.65 -12.25
CA GLY A 312 -12.97 20.40 -13.48
C GLY A 312 -12.31 21.77 -13.28
N ALA A 313 -11.93 22.42 -14.38
CA ALA A 313 -11.14 23.65 -14.37
C ALA A 313 -11.74 24.78 -13.50
N ALA A 314 -13.06 24.87 -13.39
CA ALA A 314 -13.71 25.88 -12.54
C ALA A 314 -13.64 25.53 -11.04
N GLY A 315 -13.57 24.25 -10.71
CA GLY A 315 -13.44 23.76 -9.32
C GLY A 315 -12.00 23.68 -8.85
N ASP A 316 -11.04 23.43 -9.73
CA ASP A 316 -9.64 23.16 -9.37
C ASP A 316 -8.91 24.35 -8.73
N ALA A 317 -9.26 25.58 -9.12
CA ALA A 317 -8.61 26.77 -8.59
C ALA A 317 -8.72 26.85 -7.06
N ASN A 318 -7.66 27.33 -6.39
CA ASN A 318 -7.56 27.43 -4.92
C ASN A 318 -7.80 26.11 -4.18
N THR A 319 -7.37 25.00 -4.76
CA THR A 319 -7.46 23.69 -4.11
C THR A 319 -6.10 23.25 -3.59
N TYR A 320 -6.11 22.66 -2.40
CA TYR A 320 -4.92 22.22 -1.68
C TYR A 320 -5.06 20.75 -1.25
N SER A 321 -3.93 20.07 -1.18
CA SER A 321 -3.84 18.69 -0.68
C SER A 321 -2.60 18.53 0.19
N THR A 322 -2.69 17.61 1.15
CA THR A 322 -1.53 17.09 1.87
C THR A 322 -1.35 15.61 1.52
N VAL A 323 -0.10 15.13 1.51
CA VAL A 323 0.21 13.72 1.29
C VAL A 323 1.10 13.23 2.43
N ALA A 324 0.70 12.11 3.04
CA ALA A 324 1.38 11.50 4.19
C ALA A 324 2.61 10.67 3.76
N ALA A 325 3.37 11.21 2.81
CA ALA A 325 4.59 10.61 2.27
C ALA A 325 5.63 11.70 1.94
N THR A 326 6.89 11.29 1.90
CA THR A 326 8.01 12.14 1.50
C THR A 326 7.96 12.41 0.00
N HIS A 327 7.99 13.68 -0.40
CA HIS A 327 8.17 14.08 -1.80
C HIS A 327 9.64 14.02 -2.22
N ASP A 328 10.53 14.56 -1.37
CA ASP A 328 11.96 14.64 -1.66
C ASP A 328 12.66 13.33 -1.23
N ILE A 329 12.35 12.25 -1.97
CA ILE A 329 12.94 10.93 -1.71
C ILE A 329 14.38 10.85 -2.21
N PRO A 330 15.24 10.03 -1.56
CA PRO A 330 16.56 9.73 -2.08
C PRO A 330 16.50 9.16 -3.50
N ASN A 331 17.34 9.68 -4.40
CA ASN A 331 17.41 9.25 -5.80
C ASN A 331 16.09 9.35 -6.57
N ALA A 332 15.23 10.35 -6.25
CA ALA A 332 13.93 10.55 -6.87
C ALA A 332 13.94 10.48 -8.40
N ALA A 333 14.93 11.13 -9.04
CA ALA A 333 15.08 11.13 -10.50
C ALA A 333 15.32 9.71 -11.07
N GLN A 334 16.16 8.90 -10.41
CA GLN A 334 16.43 7.53 -10.83
C GLN A 334 15.19 6.65 -10.62
N PHE A 335 14.51 6.79 -9.47
CA PHE A 335 13.26 6.07 -9.22
C PHE A 335 12.20 6.37 -10.28
N ALA A 336 11.99 7.65 -10.61
CA ALA A 336 11.03 8.05 -11.63
C ALA A 336 11.41 7.53 -13.04
N ALA A 337 12.71 7.58 -13.40
CA ALA A 337 13.19 7.06 -14.67
C ALA A 337 12.98 5.54 -14.79
N ASP A 338 13.32 4.79 -13.76
CA ASP A 338 13.16 3.33 -13.72
C ASP A 338 11.67 2.93 -13.78
N TYR A 339 10.83 3.66 -13.04
CA TYR A 339 9.40 3.45 -13.03
C TYR A 339 8.81 3.70 -14.42
N LYS A 340 9.14 4.84 -15.03
CA LYS A 340 8.68 5.21 -16.37
C LYS A 340 9.16 4.25 -17.45
N ALA A 341 10.41 3.78 -17.36
CA ALA A 341 10.97 2.80 -18.28
C ALA A 341 10.21 1.46 -18.24
N LYS A 342 9.73 1.06 -17.06
CA LYS A 342 9.02 -0.22 -16.89
C LYS A 342 7.53 -0.12 -17.21
N PHE A 343 6.85 0.97 -16.85
CA PHE A 343 5.41 1.08 -16.89
C PHE A 343 4.88 2.10 -17.91
N ASN A 344 5.78 2.84 -18.60
CA ASN A 344 5.45 3.88 -19.57
C ASN A 344 4.53 5.00 -19.01
N THR A 345 4.62 5.26 -17.70
CA THR A 345 3.90 6.32 -17.00
C THR A 345 4.77 6.86 -15.87
N ASP A 346 4.48 8.05 -15.40
CA ASP A 346 5.14 8.62 -14.23
C ASP A 346 4.59 7.98 -12.94
N PRO A 347 5.39 7.92 -11.83
CA PRO A 347 4.93 7.40 -10.56
C PRO A 347 3.81 8.26 -9.96
N GLY A 348 2.86 7.62 -9.29
CA GLY A 348 1.84 8.30 -8.47
C GLY A 348 2.33 8.58 -7.04
N SER A 349 1.50 9.27 -6.25
CA SER A 349 1.84 9.77 -4.90
C SER A 349 2.40 8.70 -3.95
N TYR A 350 1.95 7.45 -4.06
CA TYR A 350 2.36 6.34 -3.19
C TYR A 350 3.18 5.25 -3.90
N SER A 351 3.65 5.49 -5.12
CA SER A 351 4.48 4.52 -5.84
C SER A 351 5.78 4.19 -5.10
N ALA A 352 6.46 5.20 -4.54
CA ALA A 352 7.67 5.01 -3.76
C ALA A 352 7.40 4.31 -2.42
N ALA A 353 6.23 4.54 -1.80
CA ALA A 353 5.82 3.86 -0.57
C ALA A 353 5.52 2.37 -0.81
N GLY A 354 4.85 2.04 -1.92
CA GLY A 354 4.67 0.64 -2.34
C GLY A 354 6.00 -0.06 -2.60
N TYR A 355 6.93 0.62 -3.27
CA TYR A 355 8.29 0.13 -3.47
C TYR A 355 9.00 -0.10 -2.13
N ALA A 356 8.92 0.84 -1.18
CA ALA A 356 9.53 0.75 0.14
C ALA A 356 8.97 -0.41 0.98
N CYS A 357 7.64 -0.63 0.99
CA CYS A 357 7.05 -1.80 1.63
C CYS A 357 7.59 -3.12 1.08
N ALA A 358 7.77 -3.22 -0.25
CA ALA A 358 8.40 -4.38 -0.84
C ALA A 358 9.88 -4.51 -0.42
N GLN A 359 10.62 -3.40 -0.35
CA GLN A 359 12.01 -3.39 0.15
C GLN A 359 12.11 -3.89 1.60
N VAL A 360 11.15 -3.53 2.46
CA VAL A 360 11.09 -4.03 3.84
C VAL A 360 11.03 -5.57 3.85
N TYR A 361 10.17 -6.17 3.04
CA TYR A 361 10.07 -7.63 2.97
C TYR A 361 11.30 -8.29 2.33
N LEU A 362 11.85 -7.71 1.28
CA LEU A 362 13.05 -8.25 0.62
C LEU A 362 14.27 -8.18 1.55
N GLN A 363 14.43 -7.11 2.32
CA GLN A 363 15.49 -6.99 3.33
C GLN A 363 15.27 -7.96 4.49
N ALA A 364 14.04 -8.10 4.98
CA ALA A 364 13.70 -9.08 6.02
C ALA A 364 14.01 -10.50 5.54
N LEU A 365 13.56 -10.87 4.34
CA LEU A 365 13.83 -12.18 3.74
C LEU A 365 15.32 -12.46 3.61
N ALA A 366 16.12 -11.48 3.17
CA ALA A 366 17.58 -11.60 3.07
C ALA A 366 18.26 -11.79 4.43
N LYS A 367 17.68 -11.23 5.51
CA LYS A 367 18.24 -11.33 6.87
C LYS A 367 17.92 -12.62 7.59
N VAL A 368 16.68 -13.09 7.46
CA VAL A 368 16.18 -14.21 8.29
C VAL A 368 15.80 -15.46 7.48
N GLY A 369 15.73 -15.38 6.15
CA GLY A 369 15.19 -16.47 5.32
C GLY A 369 16.16 -17.62 5.10
N ALA A 370 17.47 -17.42 5.26
CA ALA A 370 18.47 -18.41 4.92
C ALA A 370 18.28 -19.73 5.72
N GLY A 371 18.18 -20.86 5.00
CA GLY A 371 18.03 -22.17 5.60
C GLY A 371 16.62 -22.52 6.09
N ILE A 372 15.65 -21.61 6.02
CA ILE A 372 14.26 -21.89 6.38
C ILE A 372 13.51 -22.38 5.14
N THR A 373 13.14 -23.66 5.11
CA THR A 373 12.41 -24.28 4.01
C THR A 373 10.92 -24.48 4.30
N ASP A 374 10.52 -24.46 5.58
CA ASP A 374 9.13 -24.52 5.98
C ASP A 374 8.45 -23.16 5.75
N PRO A 375 7.37 -23.08 4.94
CA PRO A 375 6.75 -21.81 4.59
C PRO A 375 6.14 -21.07 5.78
N ALA A 376 5.60 -21.79 6.78
CA ALA A 376 4.99 -21.15 7.96
C ALA A 376 6.07 -20.56 8.87
N ALA A 377 7.18 -21.26 9.05
CA ALA A 377 8.34 -20.76 9.80
C ALA A 377 8.97 -19.55 9.10
N LEU A 378 9.06 -19.57 7.76
CA LEU A 378 9.59 -18.43 6.99
C LEU A 378 8.69 -17.21 7.11
N ARG A 379 7.37 -17.37 6.98
CA ARG A 379 6.38 -16.30 7.19
C ARG A 379 6.51 -15.67 8.58
N GLU A 380 6.58 -16.50 9.64
CA GLU A 380 6.73 -16.01 11.00
C GLU A 380 8.07 -15.33 11.23
N ALA A 381 9.17 -15.85 10.66
CA ALA A 381 10.49 -15.21 10.78
C ALA A 381 10.49 -13.81 10.13
N VAL A 382 9.93 -13.68 8.91
CA VAL A 382 9.77 -12.39 8.22
C VAL A 382 8.88 -11.45 9.04
N ARG A 383 7.72 -11.92 9.50
CA ARG A 383 6.81 -11.12 10.35
C ARG A 383 7.53 -10.61 11.61
N ALA A 384 8.20 -11.50 12.33
CA ALA A 384 8.87 -11.16 13.59
C ALA A 384 10.00 -10.15 13.35
N TYR A 385 10.78 -10.31 12.27
CA TYR A 385 11.81 -9.36 11.91
C TYR A 385 11.22 -7.97 11.60
N VAL A 386 10.15 -7.90 10.79
CA VAL A 386 9.50 -6.63 10.43
C VAL A 386 8.88 -5.95 11.66
N ALA A 387 8.31 -6.73 12.59
CA ALA A 387 7.70 -6.21 13.82
C ALA A 387 8.71 -5.79 14.90
N THR A 388 10.02 -5.92 14.67
CA THR A 388 11.05 -5.59 15.67
C THR A 388 11.47 -4.12 15.53
N PRO A 389 11.18 -3.24 16.50
CA PRO A 389 11.44 -1.79 16.38
C PRO A 389 12.92 -1.41 16.24
N ALA A 390 13.83 -2.28 16.67
CA ALA A 390 15.28 -2.04 16.54
C ALA A 390 15.80 -2.20 15.11
N ASN A 391 15.02 -2.80 14.20
CA ASN A 391 15.43 -2.98 12.82
C ASN A 391 15.18 -1.71 12.00
N THR A 392 16.18 -1.35 11.21
CA THR A 392 16.13 -0.22 10.27
C THR A 392 16.13 -0.73 8.84
N TYR A 393 15.51 0.04 7.94
CA TYR A 393 15.35 -0.30 6.53
C TYR A 393 15.86 0.85 5.66
N ASP A 394 16.76 0.53 4.72
CA ASP A 394 17.19 1.47 3.69
C ASP A 394 16.31 1.32 2.47
N THR A 395 15.49 2.32 2.20
CA THR A 395 14.44 2.24 1.20
C THR A 395 14.42 3.42 0.24
N ALA A 396 13.54 3.37 -0.75
CA ALA A 396 13.29 4.51 -1.63
C ALA A 396 12.83 5.76 -0.86
N LEU A 397 12.22 5.59 0.33
CA LEU A 397 11.81 6.71 1.19
C LEU A 397 12.94 7.22 2.10
N GLY A 398 14.14 6.67 1.99
CA GLY A 398 15.24 6.85 2.93
C GLY A 398 15.27 5.77 4.00
N THR A 399 16.10 5.99 5.03
CA THR A 399 16.25 5.05 6.15
C THR A 399 15.20 5.33 7.21
N PHE A 400 14.49 4.31 7.64
CA PHE A 400 13.52 4.38 8.74
C PHE A 400 13.44 3.07 9.52
N SER A 401 12.71 3.10 10.63
CA SER A 401 12.30 1.95 11.42
C SER A 401 10.80 2.02 11.68
N PHE A 402 10.24 0.95 12.24
CA PHE A 402 8.89 0.97 12.81
C PHE A 402 8.97 1.07 14.32
N ASP A 403 8.01 1.77 14.94
CA ASP A 403 7.87 1.81 16.38
C ASP A 403 7.18 0.52 16.91
N ALA A 404 7.00 0.43 18.24
CA ALA A 404 6.35 -0.71 18.87
C ALA A 404 4.88 -0.91 18.46
N ASN A 405 4.25 0.08 17.85
CA ASN A 405 2.88 0.02 17.34
C ASN A 405 2.82 -0.37 15.86
N GLY A 406 3.95 -0.29 15.13
CA GLY A 406 4.06 -0.52 13.69
C GLY A 406 4.02 0.76 12.85
N ASP A 407 4.09 1.92 13.47
CA ASP A 407 4.16 3.20 12.77
C ASP A 407 5.60 3.51 12.32
N THR A 408 5.74 4.15 11.16
CA THR A 408 7.05 4.61 10.66
C THR A 408 7.68 5.65 11.59
N SER A 409 9.01 5.63 11.70
CA SER A 409 9.77 6.68 12.37
C SER A 409 9.89 7.98 11.55
N GLN A 410 9.44 8.00 10.30
CA GLN A 410 9.37 9.20 9.48
C GLN A 410 8.05 9.93 9.71
N HIS A 411 8.13 11.20 10.12
CA HIS A 411 6.96 12.03 10.42
C HIS A 411 6.86 13.17 9.39
N ILE A 412 6.86 12.82 8.10
CA ILE A 412 6.93 13.79 7.00
C ILE A 412 5.58 13.89 6.31
N ILE A 413 5.12 15.13 6.11
CA ILE A 413 3.94 15.46 5.30
C ILE A 413 4.35 16.41 4.19
N SER A 414 3.95 16.09 2.96
CA SER A 414 4.14 16.92 1.77
C SER A 414 2.88 17.75 1.48
N TYR A 415 3.07 19.01 1.10
CA TYR A 415 2.02 20.00 0.87
C TYR A 415 1.92 20.30 -0.61
N TYR A 416 0.71 20.35 -1.14
CA TYR A 416 0.44 20.59 -2.55
C TYR A 416 -0.66 21.64 -2.76
N ALA A 417 -0.60 22.31 -3.89
CA ALA A 417 -1.67 23.14 -4.42
C ALA A 417 -1.90 22.79 -5.90
N TYR A 418 -3.10 23.04 -6.39
CA TYR A 418 -3.37 22.93 -7.82
C TYR A 418 -2.59 24.00 -8.61
N ASP A 419 -1.96 23.59 -9.70
CA ASP A 419 -1.30 24.48 -10.67
C ASP A 419 -2.13 24.55 -11.95
N PRO A 420 -2.71 25.73 -12.27
CA PRO A 420 -3.53 25.89 -13.48
C PRO A 420 -2.71 25.76 -14.78
N THR A 421 -1.38 25.94 -14.74
CA THR A 421 -0.50 25.84 -15.89
C THR A 421 -0.31 24.38 -16.31
N THR A 422 0.04 23.53 -15.35
CA THR A 422 0.27 22.10 -15.57
C THR A 422 -1.01 21.26 -15.44
N LYS A 423 -2.07 21.84 -14.85
CA LYS A 423 -3.33 21.17 -14.50
C LYS A 423 -3.11 19.94 -13.63
N ALA A 424 -2.21 20.06 -12.69
CA ALA A 424 -1.78 18.99 -11.79
C ALA A 424 -1.47 19.56 -10.40
N TRP A 425 -1.19 18.66 -9.48
CA TRP A 425 -0.70 19.03 -8.15
C TRP A 425 0.73 19.54 -8.23
N LYS A 426 0.96 20.75 -7.72
CA LYS A 426 2.28 21.37 -7.56
C LYS A 426 2.74 21.20 -6.13
N PHE A 427 3.90 20.61 -5.95
CA PHE A 427 4.57 20.55 -4.65
C PHE A 427 4.90 21.95 -4.14
N LEU A 428 4.59 22.24 -2.88
CA LEU A 428 4.85 23.49 -2.21
C LEU A 428 6.05 23.39 -1.26
N LYS A 429 5.98 22.45 -0.35
CA LYS A 429 7.00 22.13 0.66
C LYS A 429 6.72 20.75 1.27
N GLN A 430 7.69 20.19 1.97
CA GLN A 430 7.43 19.15 2.96
C GLN A 430 7.80 19.67 4.35
N ARG A 431 7.16 19.07 5.37
CA ARG A 431 7.45 19.34 6.77
C ARG A 431 7.77 18.03 7.48
N ASP A 432 8.89 18.05 8.19
CA ASP A 432 9.26 16.98 9.12
C ASP A 432 8.79 17.37 10.53
N PHE A 433 7.75 16.73 11.01
CA PHE A 433 7.17 17.00 12.33
C PHE A 433 8.02 16.48 13.49
N THR A 434 9.08 15.69 13.23
CA THR A 434 10.08 15.36 14.25
C THR A 434 10.98 16.57 14.50
N ALA A 435 11.40 17.24 13.42
CA ALA A 435 12.23 18.46 13.52
C ALA A 435 11.41 19.72 13.87
N GLU A 436 10.17 19.77 13.39
CA GLU A 436 9.25 20.91 13.59
C GLU A 436 7.93 20.43 14.23
N PRO A 437 7.92 20.06 15.53
CA PRO A 437 6.72 19.55 16.18
C PRO A 437 5.57 20.55 16.16
N LEU A 438 4.35 20.07 16.33
CA LEU A 438 3.15 20.89 16.52
C LEU A 438 3.31 21.73 17.79
N LYS A 439 2.98 23.02 17.70
CA LYS A 439 2.96 23.93 18.84
C LYS A 439 1.68 23.76 19.64
#